data_8dfa737967b5ecd6b5847e1fd11f9f0e
#
_entry.id   8dfa737967b5ecd6b5847e1fd11f9f0e
#
_cell.length_a   1.000
_cell.length_b   1.000
_cell.length_c   1.000
_cell.angle_alpha   90.00
_cell.angle_beta   90.00
_cell.angle_gamma   90.00
#
_symmetry.space_group_name_H-M   'P 1'
#
loop_
_entity.id
_entity.type
_entity.pdbx_description
1 polymer ?
#
loop_
_entity_poly.entity_id
_entity_poly.type
_entity_poly.pdbx_seq_one_letter_code
_entity_poly.pdbx_strand_id
1 'polypeptide(L)'
;MKCPNCQTEVVNDNINIQSDMGKCQACNHLFRVSEHFDMPAFAFDLNQPPKGAWYKNNMQEIRLGATLRSPIAFFLVPFMLIWSGGSLGGMYGTQIAKQQFSLLQSLFGIPFLLGTLFFGFMTLMMTFGKVELSIDRQGGRVFTGIGKIGKSKSFQWHEVTRIRENYVANSSNKQQGQIFIDAAQPIRFGLGLSQERHFYLFHALKKIQSQYKPERR
;
A
#
# COMPACT_ATOMS: atom_id res chain seq x y z
N MET A 1 -8.28 -17.49 24.37
CA MET A 1 -9.45 -17.39 23.42
C MET A 1 -10.35 -18.62 23.61
N LYS A 2 -11.63 -18.54 23.23
CA LYS A 2 -12.55 -19.68 23.36
C LYS A 2 -12.65 -20.47 22.06
N CYS A 3 -12.73 -21.79 22.17
CA CYS A 3 -12.91 -22.67 21.01
C CYS A 3 -14.27 -22.44 20.34
N PRO A 4 -14.37 -22.30 19.01
CA PRO A 4 -15.63 -22.07 18.31
C PRO A 4 -16.61 -23.26 18.42
N ASN A 5 -16.11 -24.45 18.64
CA ASN A 5 -16.93 -25.68 18.68
C ASN A 5 -17.44 -25.99 20.10
N CYS A 6 -16.57 -25.94 21.13
CA CYS A 6 -16.95 -26.37 22.48
C CYS A 6 -16.87 -25.27 23.53
N GLN A 7 -16.55 -24.03 23.17
CA GLN A 7 -16.44 -22.85 24.03
C GLN A 7 -15.38 -22.94 25.15
N THR A 8 -14.60 -24.01 25.21
CA THR A 8 -13.51 -24.20 26.16
C THR A 8 -12.36 -23.23 25.84
N GLU A 9 -11.70 -22.72 26.87
CA GLU A 9 -10.58 -21.80 26.69
C GLU A 9 -9.37 -22.51 26.07
N VAL A 10 -8.84 -21.97 24.98
CA VAL A 10 -7.66 -22.50 24.28
C VAL A 10 -6.43 -21.75 24.78
N VAL A 11 -5.47 -22.52 25.28
CA VAL A 11 -4.21 -22.01 25.81
C VAL A 11 -3.32 -21.55 24.67
N ASN A 12 -2.47 -20.53 24.92
CA ASN A 12 -1.61 -19.91 23.90
C ASN A 12 -0.65 -20.87 23.21
N ASP A 13 -0.21 -21.93 23.90
CA ASP A 13 0.71 -22.95 23.35
C ASP A 13 0.09 -23.79 22.22
N ASN A 14 -1.23 -23.79 22.12
CA ASN A 14 -1.97 -24.49 21.06
C ASN A 14 -2.40 -23.57 19.91
N ILE A 15 -1.84 -22.37 19.88
CA ILE A 15 -2.11 -21.35 18.87
C ILE A 15 -0.79 -21.09 18.12
N ASN A 16 -0.77 -21.41 16.85
CA ASN A 16 0.34 -21.07 15.97
C ASN A 16 -0.04 -19.89 15.08
N ILE A 17 0.48 -18.72 15.44
CA ILE A 17 0.21 -17.45 14.73
C ILE A 17 0.80 -17.46 13.32
N GLN A 18 1.94 -18.16 13.11
CA GLN A 18 2.60 -18.19 11.80
C GLN A 18 1.78 -19.00 10.78
N SER A 19 1.17 -20.09 11.21
CA SER A 19 0.31 -20.93 10.36
C SER A 19 -1.18 -20.55 10.42
N ASP A 20 -1.53 -19.56 11.25
CA ASP A 20 -2.92 -19.13 11.50
C ASP A 20 -3.83 -20.28 12.00
N MET A 21 -3.27 -21.22 12.76
CA MET A 21 -3.96 -22.43 13.21
C MET A 21 -4.02 -22.51 14.74
N GLY A 22 -5.21 -22.76 15.25
CA GLY A 22 -5.44 -23.10 16.65
C GLY A 22 -6.01 -24.51 16.78
N LYS A 23 -5.57 -25.27 17.81
CA LYS A 23 -6.11 -26.59 18.15
C LYS A 23 -6.71 -26.56 19.56
N CYS A 24 -7.97 -26.95 19.68
CA CYS A 24 -8.60 -27.10 20.99
C CYS A 24 -8.17 -28.43 21.63
N GLN A 25 -7.68 -28.39 22.88
CA GLN A 25 -7.31 -29.61 23.60
C GLN A 25 -8.52 -30.42 24.08
N ALA A 26 -9.67 -29.76 24.33
CA ALA A 26 -10.85 -30.43 24.86
C ALA A 26 -11.61 -31.24 23.78
N CYS A 27 -11.73 -30.68 22.55
CA CYS A 27 -12.50 -31.34 21.47
C CYS A 27 -11.67 -31.66 20.21
N ASN A 28 -10.35 -31.41 20.22
CA ASN A 28 -9.42 -31.60 19.11
C ASN A 28 -9.79 -30.82 17.82
N HIS A 29 -10.73 -29.89 17.91
CA HIS A 29 -11.14 -29.07 16.76
C HIS A 29 -10.00 -28.15 16.32
N LEU A 30 -9.67 -28.22 15.02
CA LEU A 30 -8.74 -27.31 14.35
C LEU A 30 -9.52 -26.15 13.75
N PHE A 31 -9.08 -24.93 14.02
CA PHE A 31 -9.73 -23.72 13.51
C PHE A 31 -8.68 -22.67 13.15
N ARG A 32 -9.07 -21.76 12.27
CA ARG A 32 -8.22 -20.61 11.95
C ARG A 32 -8.37 -19.55 13.02
N VAL A 33 -7.23 -19.14 13.55
CA VAL A 33 -7.16 -18.16 14.63
C VAL A 33 -7.70 -16.80 14.17
N SER A 34 -7.35 -16.39 12.95
CA SER A 34 -7.80 -15.12 12.35
C SER A 34 -9.31 -15.01 12.14
N GLU A 35 -10.02 -16.14 12.01
CA GLU A 35 -11.49 -16.14 11.86
C GLU A 35 -12.23 -15.93 13.19
N HIS A 36 -11.54 -16.19 14.31
CA HIS A 36 -12.13 -16.11 15.67
C HIS A 36 -11.47 -15.08 16.58
N PHE A 37 -10.46 -14.39 16.10
CA PHE A 37 -10.15 -13.09 16.61
C PHE A 37 -11.26 -12.13 16.13
N ASP A 38 -12.37 -12.10 16.85
CA ASP A 38 -13.06 -10.85 17.03
C ASP A 38 -12.04 -9.91 17.70
N MET A 39 -11.18 -9.31 16.89
CA MET A 39 -10.57 -8.08 17.33
C MET A 39 -11.76 -7.24 17.79
N PRO A 40 -11.78 -6.78 19.06
CA PRO A 40 -12.83 -5.87 19.51
C PRO A 40 -12.96 -4.90 18.36
N ALA A 41 -14.16 -4.78 17.81
CA ALA A 41 -14.39 -3.93 16.67
C ALA A 41 -13.83 -2.59 17.11
N PHE A 42 -12.54 -2.38 16.82
CA PHE A 42 -11.92 -1.07 16.99
C PHE A 42 -12.94 -0.20 16.33
N ALA A 43 -13.52 0.72 17.10
CA ALA A 43 -14.54 1.61 16.60
C ALA A 43 -13.92 2.39 15.45
N PHE A 44 -13.71 1.65 14.31
CA PHE A 44 -13.07 2.17 13.13
C PHE A 44 -14.05 3.15 12.52
N ASP A 45 -13.76 4.41 12.75
CA ASP A 45 -14.56 5.50 12.20
C ASP A 45 -13.98 5.91 10.85
N LEU A 46 -14.77 5.69 9.79
CA LEU A 46 -14.44 6.16 8.43
C LEU A 46 -14.24 7.67 8.39
N ASN A 47 -14.92 8.42 9.27
CA ASN A 47 -14.88 9.88 9.28
C ASN A 47 -13.67 10.47 10.03
N GLN A 48 -12.81 9.62 10.61
CA GLN A 48 -11.58 10.02 11.29
C GLN A 48 -10.34 9.50 10.56
N PRO A 49 -10.05 10.00 9.33
CA PRO A 49 -8.86 9.59 8.60
C PRO A 49 -7.58 10.08 9.30
N PRO A 50 -6.51 9.27 9.34
CA PRO A 50 -5.22 9.70 9.86
C PRO A 50 -4.60 10.78 8.97
N LYS A 51 -3.59 11.48 9.50
CA LYS A 51 -2.91 12.56 8.76
C LYS A 51 -2.41 12.09 7.39
N GLY A 52 -2.89 12.77 6.35
CA GLY A 52 -2.57 12.46 4.95
C GLY A 52 -3.45 11.38 4.31
N ALA A 53 -4.49 10.91 4.98
CA ALA A 53 -5.60 10.18 4.40
C ALA A 53 -6.85 11.06 4.32
N TRP A 54 -7.82 10.65 3.51
CA TRP A 54 -9.11 11.34 3.36
C TRP A 54 -10.22 10.35 3.04
N TYR A 55 -11.43 10.73 3.45
CA TYR A 55 -12.67 10.05 3.13
C TYR A 55 -13.71 11.09 2.73
N LYS A 56 -14.38 10.88 1.62
CA LYS A 56 -15.48 11.70 1.12
C LYS A 56 -16.59 10.78 0.64
N ASN A 57 -17.76 10.95 1.21
CA ASN A 57 -18.94 10.20 0.79
C ASN A 57 -19.92 11.18 0.13
N ASN A 58 -20.07 11.06 -1.16
CA ASN A 58 -21.13 11.66 -1.92
C ASN A 58 -22.17 10.56 -2.18
N MET A 59 -23.46 10.89 -2.24
CA MET A 59 -24.54 9.87 -2.37
C MET A 59 -24.34 8.87 -3.53
N GLN A 60 -23.53 9.18 -4.52
CA GLN A 60 -23.27 8.35 -5.68
C GLN A 60 -21.92 7.65 -5.67
N GLU A 61 -20.92 8.25 -5.01
CA GLU A 61 -19.54 7.77 -5.03
C GLU A 61 -18.86 8.02 -3.68
N ILE A 62 -18.18 7.01 -3.20
CA ILE A 62 -17.29 7.10 -2.04
C ILE A 62 -15.86 7.27 -2.55
N ARG A 63 -15.20 8.35 -2.14
CA ARG A 63 -13.78 8.59 -2.42
C ARG A 63 -12.98 8.50 -1.15
N LEU A 64 -12.05 7.58 -1.13
CA LEU A 64 -11.08 7.46 -0.05
C LEU A 64 -9.67 7.40 -0.62
N GLY A 65 -8.70 7.85 0.13
CA GLY A 65 -7.32 7.81 -0.34
C GLY A 65 -6.33 8.23 0.72
N ALA A 66 -5.06 8.09 0.35
CA ALA A 66 -3.96 8.53 1.19
C ALA A 66 -2.77 8.98 0.35
N THR A 67 -1.99 9.91 0.90
CA THR A 67 -0.74 10.35 0.30
C THR A 67 0.37 9.35 0.56
N LEU A 68 1.28 9.21 -0.40
CA LEU A 68 2.53 8.44 -0.26
C LEU A 68 3.65 9.26 0.39
N ARG A 69 3.34 10.48 0.86
CA ARG A 69 4.33 11.36 1.48
C ARG A 69 5.08 10.67 2.60
N SER A 70 6.40 10.68 2.47
CA SER A 70 7.33 10.09 3.43
C SER A 70 8.30 11.15 3.94
N PRO A 71 8.68 11.14 5.22
CA PRO A 71 9.73 12.01 5.74
C PRO A 71 11.08 11.85 5.03
N ILE A 72 11.32 10.67 4.43
CA ILE A 72 12.52 10.38 3.62
C ILE A 72 12.64 11.32 2.43
N ALA A 73 11.51 11.82 1.89
CA ALA A 73 11.52 12.79 0.80
C ALA A 73 12.28 14.07 1.16
N PHE A 74 12.24 14.49 2.43
CA PHE A 74 12.98 15.66 2.91
C PHE A 74 14.51 15.50 2.75
N PHE A 75 15.01 14.28 2.89
CA PHE A 75 16.42 13.95 2.63
C PHE A 75 16.69 13.71 1.14
N LEU A 76 15.78 13.00 0.46
CA LEU A 76 16.00 12.62 -0.96
C LEU A 76 15.99 13.83 -1.89
N VAL A 77 15.19 14.86 -1.63
CA VAL A 77 15.13 16.04 -2.50
C VAL A 77 16.49 16.75 -2.59
N PRO A 78 17.12 17.22 -1.49
CA PRO A 78 18.43 17.85 -1.56
C PRO A 78 19.51 16.89 -2.06
N PHE A 79 19.46 15.61 -1.66
CA PHE A 79 20.37 14.60 -2.19
C PHE A 79 20.31 14.51 -3.71
N MET A 80 19.11 14.45 -4.29
CA MET A 80 18.92 14.37 -5.74
C MET A 80 19.39 15.62 -6.47
N LEU A 81 19.24 16.79 -5.89
CA LEU A 81 19.76 18.05 -6.47
C LEU A 81 21.27 18.04 -6.54
N ILE A 82 21.94 17.62 -5.47
CA ILE A 82 23.41 17.54 -5.42
C ILE A 82 23.91 16.40 -6.32
N TRP A 83 23.31 15.22 -6.24
CA TRP A 83 23.71 14.05 -7.01
C TRP A 83 23.56 14.27 -8.53
N SER A 84 22.36 14.65 -8.98
CA SER A 84 22.11 14.85 -10.40
C SER A 84 22.79 16.11 -10.93
N GLY A 85 22.83 17.19 -10.16
CA GLY A 85 23.57 18.41 -10.51
C GLY A 85 25.06 18.16 -10.64
N GLY A 86 25.67 17.49 -9.67
CA GLY A 86 27.09 17.15 -9.69
C GLY A 86 27.45 16.16 -10.76
N SER A 87 26.74 15.02 -10.86
CA SER A 87 27.07 13.95 -11.82
C SER A 87 26.77 14.36 -13.27
N LEU A 88 25.56 14.82 -13.55
CA LEU A 88 25.17 15.20 -14.91
C LEU A 88 25.81 16.51 -15.34
N GLY A 89 25.94 17.48 -14.44
CA GLY A 89 26.66 18.74 -14.68
C GLY A 89 28.14 18.52 -14.94
N GLY A 90 28.79 17.67 -14.17
CA GLY A 90 30.19 17.29 -14.37
C GLY A 90 30.45 16.54 -15.68
N MET A 91 29.53 15.62 -16.05
CA MET A 91 29.72 14.78 -17.24
C MET A 91 29.26 15.46 -18.55
N TYR A 92 28.04 15.98 -18.55
CA TYR A 92 27.44 16.56 -19.75
C TYR A 92 27.59 18.09 -19.82
N GLY A 93 27.47 18.78 -18.68
CA GLY A 93 27.60 20.22 -18.60
C GLY A 93 29.00 20.70 -19.00
N THR A 94 30.05 19.98 -18.62
CA THR A 94 31.43 20.31 -19.02
C THR A 94 31.68 20.13 -20.53
N GLN A 95 31.03 19.13 -21.15
CA GLN A 95 31.13 18.94 -22.60
C GLN A 95 30.44 20.08 -23.38
N ILE A 96 29.29 20.50 -22.89
CA ILE A 96 28.54 21.62 -23.48
C ILE A 96 29.31 22.92 -23.31
N ALA A 97 29.82 23.20 -22.10
CA ALA A 97 30.60 24.42 -21.83
C ALA A 97 31.89 24.53 -22.62
N LYS A 98 32.58 23.39 -22.85
CA LYS A 98 33.84 23.34 -23.63
C LYS A 98 33.61 23.14 -25.13
N GLN A 99 32.36 22.93 -25.55
CA GLN A 99 32.00 22.59 -26.95
C GLN A 99 32.79 21.39 -27.50
N GLN A 100 33.19 20.47 -26.62
CA GLN A 100 33.95 19.27 -26.98
C GLN A 100 33.16 18.03 -26.59
N PHE A 101 32.75 17.27 -27.58
CA PHE A 101 32.04 16.01 -27.35
C PHE A 101 33.01 14.86 -27.11
N SER A 102 32.86 14.15 -26.01
CA SER A 102 33.59 12.92 -25.70
C SER A 102 32.61 11.75 -25.59
N LEU A 103 32.70 10.83 -26.55
CA LEU A 103 31.81 9.64 -26.57
C LEU A 103 31.99 8.79 -25.31
N LEU A 104 33.25 8.58 -24.88
CA LEU A 104 33.57 7.76 -23.71
C LEU A 104 32.95 8.36 -22.42
N GLN A 105 33.09 9.69 -22.24
CA GLN A 105 32.52 10.38 -21.10
C GLN A 105 30.97 10.35 -21.12
N SER A 106 30.38 10.51 -22.30
CA SER A 106 28.94 10.43 -22.48
C SER A 106 28.38 9.03 -22.18
N LEU A 107 29.09 7.99 -22.64
CA LEU A 107 28.71 6.60 -22.36
C LEU A 107 28.80 6.28 -20.86
N PHE A 108 29.85 6.77 -20.19
CA PHE A 108 29.98 6.63 -18.74
C PHE A 108 28.92 7.41 -17.96
N GLY A 109 28.37 8.46 -18.54
CA GLY A 109 27.28 9.25 -17.96
C GLY A 109 25.89 8.56 -17.98
N ILE A 110 25.68 7.56 -18.87
CA ILE A 110 24.37 6.90 -19.02
C ILE A 110 23.85 6.27 -17.71
N PRO A 111 24.63 5.50 -16.94
CA PRO A 111 24.16 4.97 -15.64
C PRO A 111 23.69 6.05 -14.68
N PHE A 112 24.36 7.20 -14.65
CA PHE A 112 23.98 8.34 -13.79
C PHE A 112 22.69 8.99 -14.27
N LEU A 113 22.47 9.08 -15.57
CA LEU A 113 21.22 9.56 -16.16
C LEU A 113 20.07 8.64 -15.80
N LEU A 114 20.23 7.33 -15.99
CA LEU A 114 19.22 6.34 -15.60
C LEU A 114 18.94 6.34 -14.09
N GLY A 115 19.99 6.43 -13.28
CA GLY A 115 19.89 6.58 -11.84
C GLY A 115 19.10 7.85 -11.44
N THR A 116 19.42 8.99 -12.08
CA THR A 116 18.70 10.25 -11.85
C THR A 116 17.21 10.14 -12.19
N LEU A 117 16.87 9.53 -13.32
CA LEU A 117 15.46 9.31 -13.71
C LEU A 117 14.74 8.39 -12.71
N PHE A 118 15.37 7.29 -12.31
CA PHE A 118 14.77 6.33 -11.38
C PHE A 118 14.57 6.93 -9.99
N PHE A 119 15.62 7.48 -9.38
CA PHE A 119 15.52 8.07 -8.03
C PHE A 119 14.71 9.36 -8.03
N GLY A 120 14.78 10.14 -9.13
CA GLY A 120 13.93 11.32 -9.32
C GLY A 120 12.44 10.95 -9.31
N PHE A 121 12.07 9.91 -10.06
CA PHE A 121 10.70 9.40 -10.05
C PHE A 121 10.27 8.91 -8.65
N MET A 122 11.13 8.16 -7.94
CA MET A 122 10.86 7.75 -6.56
C MET A 122 10.65 8.95 -5.63
N THR A 123 11.51 9.95 -5.73
CA THR A 123 11.43 11.18 -4.92
C THR A 123 10.12 11.92 -5.18
N LEU A 124 9.72 12.06 -6.46
CA LEU A 124 8.44 12.66 -6.84
C LEU A 124 7.25 11.88 -6.28
N MET A 125 7.28 10.55 -6.36
CA MET A 125 6.22 9.70 -5.78
C MET A 125 6.15 9.83 -4.26
N MET A 126 7.30 9.91 -3.56
CA MET A 126 7.36 10.08 -2.10
C MET A 126 6.99 11.51 -1.64
N THR A 127 6.97 12.49 -2.54
CA THR A 127 6.63 13.88 -2.24
C THR A 127 5.18 14.20 -2.59
N PHE A 128 4.74 13.79 -3.79
CA PHE A 128 3.45 14.19 -4.37
C PHE A 128 2.53 13.00 -4.67
N GLY A 129 3.00 11.78 -4.49
CA GLY A 129 2.25 10.58 -4.79
C GLY A 129 1.02 10.41 -3.90
N LYS A 130 -0.02 9.80 -4.47
CA LYS A 130 -1.25 9.41 -3.75
C LYS A 130 -1.79 8.08 -4.26
N VAL A 131 -2.51 7.42 -3.38
CA VAL A 131 -3.43 6.33 -3.71
C VAL A 131 -4.83 6.85 -3.48
N GLU A 132 -5.71 6.67 -4.45
CA GLU A 132 -7.11 7.12 -4.38
C GLU A 132 -8.02 6.00 -4.87
N LEU A 133 -9.04 5.70 -4.09
CA LEU A 133 -10.09 4.75 -4.42
C LEU A 133 -11.39 5.53 -4.63
N SER A 134 -11.99 5.30 -5.78
CA SER A 134 -13.33 5.78 -6.13
C SER A 134 -14.24 4.57 -6.20
N ILE A 135 -15.23 4.51 -5.34
CA ILE A 135 -16.07 3.34 -5.11
C ILE A 135 -17.53 3.72 -5.30
N ASP A 136 -18.24 2.94 -6.07
CA ASP A 136 -19.68 3.03 -6.27
C ASP A 136 -20.40 1.72 -5.93
N ARG A 137 -21.70 1.63 -6.22
CA ARG A 137 -22.51 0.44 -5.95
C ARG A 137 -22.13 -0.78 -6.79
N GLN A 138 -21.53 -0.57 -7.97
CA GLN A 138 -21.17 -1.63 -8.91
C GLN A 138 -19.74 -2.14 -8.67
N GLY A 139 -18.84 -1.26 -8.24
CA GLY A 139 -17.44 -1.62 -8.06
C GLY A 139 -16.59 -0.45 -7.60
N GLY A 140 -15.37 -0.39 -8.09
CA GLY A 140 -14.48 0.70 -7.76
C GLY A 140 -13.28 0.79 -8.69
N ARG A 141 -12.59 1.91 -8.56
CA ARG A 141 -11.35 2.22 -9.27
C ARG A 141 -10.28 2.57 -8.26
N VAL A 142 -9.12 1.96 -8.40
CA VAL A 142 -7.92 2.26 -7.64
C VAL A 142 -6.97 3.03 -8.54
N PHE A 143 -6.62 4.24 -8.14
CA PHE A 143 -5.64 5.09 -8.81
C PHE A 143 -4.39 5.20 -7.93
N THR A 144 -3.21 5.08 -8.53
CA THR A 144 -1.92 5.33 -7.87
C THR A 144 -1.07 6.19 -8.79
N GLY A 145 -0.66 7.36 -8.33
CA GLY A 145 0.10 8.30 -9.14
C GLY A 145 0.25 9.69 -8.51
N ILE A 146 0.65 10.65 -9.34
CA ILE A 146 0.85 12.06 -8.97
C ILE A 146 -0.15 12.92 -9.73
N GLY A 147 -0.95 13.69 -9.02
CA GLY A 147 -1.97 14.53 -9.64
C GLY A 147 -2.98 13.70 -10.45
N LYS A 148 -2.92 13.82 -11.78
CA LYS A 148 -3.73 13.05 -12.74
C LYS A 148 -2.93 11.98 -13.48
N ILE A 149 -1.61 11.97 -13.32
CA ILE A 149 -0.70 11.04 -14.02
C ILE A 149 -0.46 9.83 -13.12
N GLY A 150 -0.82 8.64 -13.60
CA GLY A 150 -0.66 7.42 -12.81
C GLY A 150 -1.30 6.20 -13.45
N LYS A 151 -1.31 5.12 -12.68
CA LYS A 151 -1.95 3.85 -13.06
C LYS A 151 -3.32 3.75 -12.40
N SER A 152 -4.32 3.37 -13.17
CA SER A 152 -5.68 3.14 -12.71
C SER A 152 -6.11 1.71 -13.03
N LYS A 153 -6.72 1.03 -12.06
CA LYS A 153 -7.31 -0.30 -12.23
C LYS A 153 -8.71 -0.28 -11.65
N SER A 154 -9.67 -0.88 -12.35
CA SER A 154 -11.06 -0.99 -11.92
C SER A 154 -11.40 -2.42 -11.52
N PHE A 155 -12.37 -2.58 -10.65
CA PHE A 155 -12.94 -3.87 -10.26
C PHE A 155 -14.45 -3.74 -10.07
N GLN A 156 -15.16 -4.86 -10.18
CA GLN A 156 -16.59 -4.95 -9.89
C GLN A 156 -16.80 -5.79 -8.63
N TRP A 157 -17.76 -5.42 -7.76
CA TRP A 157 -17.97 -6.10 -6.49
C TRP A 157 -18.30 -7.57 -6.63
N HIS A 158 -19.00 -7.96 -7.70
CA HIS A 158 -19.35 -9.37 -7.92
C HIS A 158 -18.14 -10.24 -8.25
N GLU A 159 -17.05 -9.65 -8.78
CA GLU A 159 -15.80 -10.36 -9.09
C GLU A 159 -14.86 -10.43 -7.88
N VAL A 160 -15.04 -9.56 -6.89
CA VAL A 160 -14.16 -9.53 -5.71
C VAL A 160 -14.46 -10.75 -4.86
N THR A 161 -13.48 -11.64 -4.76
CA THR A 161 -13.56 -12.82 -3.89
C THR A 161 -13.09 -12.49 -2.48
N ARG A 162 -11.98 -11.76 -2.35
CA ARG A 162 -11.36 -11.44 -1.06
C ARG A 162 -10.59 -10.13 -1.14
N ILE A 163 -10.59 -9.37 -0.04
CA ILE A 163 -9.66 -8.28 0.20
C ILE A 163 -8.71 -8.72 1.31
N ARG A 164 -7.43 -8.70 1.04
CA ARG A 164 -6.38 -9.12 1.98
C ARG A 164 -5.23 -8.12 1.99
N GLU A 165 -4.52 -8.11 3.09
CA GLU A 165 -3.24 -7.42 3.20
C GLU A 165 -2.11 -8.44 3.23
N ASN A 166 -0.99 -8.06 2.66
CA ASN A 166 0.24 -8.84 2.74
C ASN A 166 1.36 -7.91 3.18
N TYR A 167 2.04 -8.32 4.23
CA TYR A 167 3.20 -7.61 4.74
C TYR A 167 4.46 -8.28 4.18
N VAL A 168 5.20 -7.53 3.39
CA VAL A 168 6.54 -7.97 2.96
C VAL A 168 7.49 -7.64 4.10
N ALA A 169 8.02 -8.67 4.74
CA ALA A 169 9.08 -8.51 5.74
C ALA A 169 10.32 -7.96 5.04
N ASN A 170 10.62 -6.69 5.28
CA ASN A 170 11.88 -6.10 4.83
C ASN A 170 12.92 -6.22 5.96
N SER A 171 14.18 -6.42 5.60
CA SER A 171 15.31 -6.63 6.54
C SER A 171 15.51 -5.52 7.58
N SER A 172 14.79 -4.40 7.47
CA SER A 172 14.81 -3.26 8.40
C SER A 172 13.65 -3.23 9.40
N ASN A 173 12.98 -4.37 9.67
CA ASN A 173 11.89 -4.50 10.66
C ASN A 173 10.67 -3.55 10.44
N LYS A 174 10.59 -2.86 9.31
CA LYS A 174 9.42 -2.09 8.90
C LYS A 174 8.59 -2.93 7.94
N GLN A 175 7.48 -3.42 8.45
CA GLN A 175 6.48 -4.12 7.64
C GLN A 175 5.87 -3.15 6.64
N GLN A 176 6.19 -3.30 5.37
CA GLN A 176 5.49 -2.60 4.30
C GLN A 176 4.30 -3.45 3.85
N GLY A 177 3.11 -3.00 4.18
CA GLY A 177 1.88 -3.64 3.77
C GLY A 177 1.51 -3.28 2.33
N GLN A 178 0.98 -4.25 1.61
CA GLN A 178 0.25 -4.05 0.36
C GLN A 178 -1.18 -4.56 0.52
N ILE A 179 -2.13 -3.83 -0.06
CA ILE A 179 -3.53 -4.22 -0.11
C ILE A 179 -3.77 -4.93 -1.43
N PHE A 180 -4.40 -6.10 -1.35
CA PHE A 180 -4.76 -6.93 -2.48
C PHE A 180 -6.28 -7.01 -2.57
N ILE A 181 -6.80 -6.75 -3.75
CA ILE A 181 -8.19 -7.04 -4.11
C ILE A 181 -8.12 -8.23 -5.06
N ASP A 182 -8.53 -9.40 -4.59
CA ASP A 182 -8.60 -10.61 -5.39
C ASP A 182 -9.92 -10.57 -6.18
N ALA A 183 -9.82 -10.21 -7.43
CA ALA A 183 -10.90 -10.13 -8.43
C ALA A 183 -10.45 -10.86 -9.70
N ALA A 184 -11.24 -10.84 -10.77
CA ALA A 184 -10.88 -11.43 -12.07
C ALA A 184 -9.49 -10.94 -12.53
N GLN A 185 -9.18 -9.66 -12.31
CA GLN A 185 -7.83 -9.12 -12.41
C GLN A 185 -7.36 -8.67 -11.03
N PRO A 186 -6.32 -9.30 -10.46
CA PRO A 186 -5.85 -8.94 -9.13
C PRO A 186 -5.26 -7.52 -9.11
N ILE A 187 -5.74 -6.73 -8.16
CA ILE A 187 -5.29 -5.35 -7.96
C ILE A 187 -4.41 -5.29 -6.73
N ARG A 188 -3.24 -4.70 -6.88
CA ARG A 188 -2.26 -4.49 -5.80
C ARG A 188 -1.98 -3.01 -5.68
N PHE A 189 -2.08 -2.48 -4.47
CA PHE A 189 -1.81 -1.07 -4.19
C PHE A 189 -1.39 -0.86 -2.73
N GLY A 190 -1.04 0.37 -2.37
CA GLY A 190 -0.69 0.73 -1.00
C GLY A 190 0.78 0.59 -0.66
N LEU A 191 1.65 0.16 -1.60
CA LEU A 191 3.09 0.17 -1.40
C LEU A 191 3.58 1.60 -1.13
N GLY A 192 4.37 1.78 -0.06
CA GLY A 192 4.91 3.09 0.34
C GLY A 192 3.97 3.94 1.20
N LEU A 193 2.79 3.43 1.57
CA LEU A 193 1.95 4.05 2.59
C LEU A 193 2.58 3.88 3.99
N SER A 194 2.38 4.87 4.86
CA SER A 194 2.66 4.68 6.29
C SER A 194 1.71 3.63 6.88
N GLN A 195 2.14 2.97 7.97
CA GLN A 195 1.36 1.92 8.62
C GLN A 195 -0.06 2.38 8.99
N GLU A 196 -0.21 3.59 9.51
CA GLU A 196 -1.52 4.17 9.87
C GLU A 196 -2.43 4.36 8.66
N ARG A 197 -1.88 4.90 7.54
CA ARG A 197 -2.64 5.11 6.31
C ARG A 197 -3.00 3.80 5.63
N HIS A 198 -2.10 2.82 5.68
CA HIS A 198 -2.33 1.48 5.16
C HIS A 198 -3.46 0.80 5.93
N PHE A 199 -3.38 0.79 7.27
CA PHE A 199 -4.41 0.27 8.15
C PHE A 199 -5.77 0.92 7.89
N TYR A 200 -5.78 2.26 7.80
CA TYR A 200 -7.01 3.00 7.52
C TYR A 200 -7.64 2.60 6.19
N LEU A 201 -6.88 2.60 5.09
CA LEU A 201 -7.42 2.25 3.77
C LEU A 201 -7.92 0.80 3.72
N PHE A 202 -7.22 -0.13 4.35
CA PHE A 202 -7.61 -1.53 4.38
C PHE A 202 -8.94 -1.74 5.12
N HIS A 203 -9.05 -1.20 6.33
CA HIS A 203 -10.27 -1.34 7.12
C HIS A 203 -11.44 -0.54 6.54
N ALA A 204 -11.19 0.63 5.96
CA ALA A 204 -12.20 1.40 5.25
C ALA A 204 -12.75 0.60 4.07
N LEU A 205 -11.88 0.01 3.26
CA LEU A 205 -12.28 -0.78 2.11
C LEU A 205 -13.07 -2.03 2.52
N LYS A 206 -12.66 -2.74 3.57
CA LYS A 206 -13.41 -3.88 4.13
C LYS A 206 -14.80 -3.47 4.62
N LYS A 207 -14.90 -2.36 5.35
CA LYS A 207 -16.18 -1.84 5.85
C LYS A 207 -17.11 -1.46 4.70
N ILE A 208 -16.59 -0.84 3.64
CA ILE A 208 -17.36 -0.51 2.44
C ILE A 208 -17.77 -1.79 1.70
N GLN A 209 -16.87 -2.78 1.57
CA GLN A 209 -17.19 -4.07 0.95
C GLN A 209 -18.38 -4.73 1.65
N SER A 210 -18.41 -4.77 2.99
CA SER A 210 -19.51 -5.39 3.74
C SER A 210 -20.86 -4.70 3.52
N GLN A 211 -20.86 -3.42 3.16
CA GLN A 211 -22.09 -2.67 2.84
C GLN A 211 -22.64 -3.02 1.45
N TYR A 212 -21.77 -3.26 0.46
CA TYR A 212 -22.19 -3.52 -0.91
C TYR A 212 -22.23 -5.00 -1.27
N LYS A 213 -21.48 -5.83 -0.57
CA LYS A 213 -21.48 -7.28 -0.73
C LYS A 213 -21.63 -7.93 0.65
N PRO A 214 -22.86 -8.03 1.21
CA PRO A 214 -23.08 -8.76 2.45
C PRO A 214 -22.60 -10.21 2.26
N GLU A 215 -21.86 -10.72 3.24
CA GLU A 215 -21.42 -12.10 3.24
C GLU A 215 -22.62 -13.03 3.02
N ARG A 216 -22.54 -13.92 2.03
CA ARG A 216 -23.51 -15.00 1.89
C ARG A 216 -23.35 -15.90 3.11
N ARG A 217 -24.32 -15.87 3.99
CA ARG A 217 -24.48 -16.82 5.11
C ARG A 217 -24.68 -18.23 4.58
#